data_6232f959fb306273ebd316fbd2fc8de2
#
_entry.id   6232f959fb306273ebd316fbd2fc8de2
#
_cell.length_a   1.000
_cell.length_b   1.000
_cell.length_c   1.000
_cell.angle_alpha   90.00
_cell.angle_beta   90.00
_cell.angle_gamma   90.00
#
_symmetry.space_group_name_H-M   'P 1'
#
loop_
_entity.id
_entity.type
_entity.pdbx_description
1 polymer ?
#
loop_
_entity_poly.entity_id
_entity_poly.type
_entity_poly.pdbx_seq_one_letter_code
_entity_poly.pdbx_strand_id
1 'polypeptide(L)'
;ALTTGWSRDDRDNLLVPTRGRYQRAFSEVGLPGLDLQYYRLNYQFQQFFPLFPRVTLAFNGEIGYGDGYSGDPYPFFKNYYVGGIGSVRGFETGSLGPRDVDDSPLGGNRRLNFSLEAYVPIPGADRTLRALTFVDAGQVWGLAPARDENGNFVIANGRPVYEDQRTDLGDLRYSVGIGVAWISPLGPLKLSYAYPLNRESQDRIQRFQFQIGTGF
;
A
#
# COMPACT_ATOMS: atom_id res chain seq x y z
N ALA A 1 -16.76 15.54 -7.82
CA ALA A 1 -16.30 15.35 -6.42
C ALA A 1 -15.54 16.58 -5.94
N LEU A 2 -15.64 16.86 -4.65
CA LEU A 2 -14.82 17.85 -3.95
C LEU A 2 -13.60 17.14 -3.36
N THR A 3 -12.42 17.71 -3.58
CA THR A 3 -11.17 17.16 -3.04
C THR A 3 -10.54 18.17 -2.09
N THR A 4 -10.06 17.69 -0.94
CA THR A 4 -9.33 18.49 0.03
C THR A 4 -8.06 17.74 0.44
N GLY A 5 -6.95 18.46 0.50
CA GLY A 5 -5.66 17.89 0.88
C GLY A 5 -4.93 18.77 1.87
N TRP A 6 -4.26 18.12 2.82
CA TRP A 6 -3.33 18.75 3.75
C TRP A 6 -2.04 17.94 3.76
N SER A 7 -0.91 18.64 3.79
CA SER A 7 0.40 17.99 3.92
C SER A 7 1.34 18.82 4.80
N ARG A 8 2.19 18.12 5.52
CA ARG A 8 3.26 18.69 6.33
C ARG A 8 4.55 17.90 6.09
N ASP A 9 5.60 18.58 5.74
CA ASP A 9 6.92 18.00 5.48
C ASP A 9 7.97 18.71 6.34
N ASP A 10 8.48 18.00 7.33
CA ASP A 10 9.53 18.47 8.25
C ASP A 10 10.83 17.65 8.07
N ARG A 11 11.01 16.96 6.93
CA ARG A 11 12.20 16.15 6.65
C ARG A 11 13.41 17.03 6.39
N ASP A 12 14.57 16.59 6.86
CA ASP A 12 15.85 17.28 6.66
C ASP A 12 16.35 17.28 5.21
N ASN A 13 15.92 16.29 4.43
CA ASN A 13 16.22 16.16 3.00
C ASN A 13 15.08 15.43 2.28
N LEU A 14 14.72 15.89 1.07
CA LEU A 14 13.64 15.31 0.28
C LEU A 14 14.01 13.99 -0.38
N LEU A 15 15.28 13.84 -0.80
CA LEU A 15 15.76 12.66 -1.54
C LEU A 15 16.39 11.62 -0.62
N VAL A 16 17.02 12.04 0.46
CA VAL A 16 17.75 11.18 1.39
C VAL A 16 17.47 11.62 2.82
N PRO A 17 16.22 11.50 3.27
CA PRO A 17 15.89 11.91 4.62
C PRO A 17 16.60 11.03 5.64
N THR A 18 17.10 11.68 6.71
CA THR A 18 17.70 11.00 7.85
C THR A 18 16.95 11.32 9.14
N ARG A 19 16.19 12.42 9.14
CA ARG A 19 15.43 12.91 10.30
C ARG A 19 14.17 13.64 9.83
N GLY A 20 13.18 13.68 10.69
CA GLY A 20 11.95 14.43 10.47
C GLY A 20 10.80 13.55 10.05
N ARG A 21 9.71 14.17 9.64
CA ARG A 21 8.48 13.48 9.29
C ARG A 21 7.79 14.10 8.08
N TYR A 22 7.03 13.28 7.39
CA TYR A 22 6.09 13.69 6.37
C TYR A 22 4.71 13.15 6.71
N GLN A 23 3.70 14.01 6.56
CA GLN A 23 2.30 13.66 6.77
C GLN A 23 1.47 14.21 5.61
N ARG A 24 0.52 13.43 5.17
CA ARG A 24 -0.44 13.85 4.15
C ARG A 24 -1.81 13.26 4.46
N ALA A 25 -2.81 14.12 4.53
CA ALA A 25 -4.22 13.74 4.58
C ALA A 25 -4.88 14.19 3.27
N PHE A 26 -5.70 13.35 2.72
CA PHE A 26 -6.46 13.63 1.50
C PHE A 26 -7.88 13.12 1.68
N SER A 27 -8.86 13.94 1.31
CA SER A 27 -10.26 13.55 1.27
C SER A 27 -10.88 13.89 -0.09
N GLU A 28 -11.77 13.04 -0.53
CA GLU A 28 -12.56 13.21 -1.73
C GLU A 28 -14.00 12.86 -1.38
N VAL A 29 -14.94 13.72 -1.75
CA VAL A 29 -16.38 13.55 -1.49
C VAL A 29 -17.13 13.80 -2.79
N GLY A 30 -17.92 12.83 -3.25
CA GLY A 30 -18.90 13.00 -4.32
C GLY A 30 -20.00 13.96 -3.84
N LEU A 31 -20.38 14.92 -4.67
CA LEU A 31 -21.40 15.91 -4.25
C LEU A 31 -22.80 15.32 -4.27
N PRO A 32 -23.65 15.65 -3.28
CA PRO A 32 -25.06 15.26 -3.30
C PRO A 32 -25.77 15.73 -4.57
N GLY A 33 -26.60 14.86 -5.15
CA GLY A 33 -27.35 15.16 -6.37
C GLY A 33 -26.60 14.92 -7.68
N LEU A 34 -25.37 14.38 -7.60
CA LEU A 34 -24.65 13.81 -8.75
C LEU A 34 -24.75 12.29 -8.73
N ASP A 35 -24.45 11.66 -9.88
CA ASP A 35 -24.59 10.21 -10.11
C ASP A 35 -23.79 9.30 -9.17
N LEU A 36 -22.81 9.84 -8.45
CA LEU A 36 -21.93 9.08 -7.57
C LEU A 36 -21.81 9.78 -6.21
N GLN A 37 -22.38 9.16 -5.20
CA GLN A 37 -22.37 9.66 -3.83
C GLN A 37 -21.47 8.77 -2.98
N TYR A 38 -20.22 9.18 -2.79
CA TYR A 38 -19.20 8.46 -2.03
C TYR A 38 -18.28 9.44 -1.31
N TYR A 39 -17.56 8.93 -0.33
CA TYR A 39 -16.42 9.62 0.26
C TYR A 39 -15.21 8.70 0.30
N ARG A 40 -14.02 9.31 0.28
CA ARG A 40 -12.73 8.63 0.31
C ARG A 40 -11.75 9.43 1.15
N LEU A 41 -11.14 8.77 2.11
CA LEU A 41 -10.15 9.35 3.02
C LEU A 41 -8.85 8.58 2.88
N ASN A 42 -7.74 9.30 2.84
CA ASN A 42 -6.40 8.71 2.82
C ASN A 42 -5.49 9.48 3.77
N TYR A 43 -4.74 8.75 4.57
CA TYR A 43 -3.72 9.33 5.44
C TYR A 43 -2.42 8.57 5.25
N GLN A 44 -1.34 9.32 4.97
CA GLN A 44 0.02 8.83 4.83
C GLN A 44 0.90 9.47 5.89
N PHE A 45 1.73 8.66 6.52
CA PHE A 45 2.67 9.07 7.53
C PHE A 45 4.04 8.45 7.26
N GLN A 46 5.10 9.27 7.32
CA GLN A 46 6.48 8.83 7.28
C GLN A 46 7.24 9.48 8.42
N GLN A 47 8.08 8.72 9.09
CA GLN A 47 8.94 9.21 10.17
C GLN A 47 10.34 8.64 10.01
N PHE A 48 11.34 9.51 10.08
CA PHE A 48 12.75 9.17 9.96
C PHE A 48 13.46 9.45 11.29
N PHE A 49 14.22 8.44 11.76
CA PHE A 49 14.99 8.51 13.01
C PHE A 49 16.45 8.13 12.74
N PRO A 50 17.43 8.98 13.10
CA PRO A 50 18.82 8.56 13.14
C PRO A 50 19.01 7.61 14.32
N LEU A 51 19.10 6.30 14.05
CA LEU A 51 19.25 5.28 15.08
C LEU A 51 20.70 5.22 15.60
N PHE A 52 21.66 5.32 14.68
CA PHE A 52 23.11 5.40 14.93
C PHE A 52 23.74 6.44 13.99
N PRO A 53 25.01 6.83 14.15
CA PRO A 53 25.64 7.88 13.33
C PRO A 53 25.54 7.69 11.81
N ARG A 54 25.30 6.46 11.35
CA ARG A 54 25.17 6.14 9.92
C ARG A 54 23.92 5.33 9.56
N VAL A 55 23.07 5.03 10.53
CA VAL A 55 21.86 4.22 10.30
C VAL A 55 20.61 5.07 10.49
N THR A 56 19.79 5.12 9.46
CA THR A 56 18.48 5.78 9.51
C THR A 56 17.38 4.73 9.54
N LEU A 57 16.52 4.80 10.55
CA LEU A 57 15.30 4.02 10.60
C LEU A 57 14.16 4.86 10.02
N ALA A 58 13.39 4.30 9.10
CA ALA A 58 12.22 4.91 8.51
C ALA A 58 10.99 4.06 8.80
N PHE A 59 9.96 4.67 9.33
CA PHE A 59 8.64 4.11 9.45
C PHE A 59 7.72 4.78 8.42
N ASN A 60 7.05 4.00 7.60
CA ASN A 60 6.04 4.45 6.65
C ASN A 60 4.72 3.78 6.98
N GLY A 61 3.62 4.51 6.94
CA GLY A 61 2.29 3.98 7.14
C GLY A 61 1.28 4.67 6.25
N GLU A 62 0.30 3.93 5.78
CA GLU A 62 -0.78 4.46 4.96
C GLU A 62 -2.10 3.77 5.32
N ILE A 63 -3.12 4.58 5.54
CA ILE A 63 -4.48 4.14 5.86
C ILE A 63 -5.42 4.78 4.85
N GLY A 64 -6.28 3.98 4.26
CA GLY A 64 -7.31 4.42 3.35
C GLY A 64 -8.67 3.86 3.74
N TYR A 65 -9.69 4.69 3.68
CA TYR A 65 -11.07 4.31 3.91
C TYR A 65 -11.98 5.04 2.91
N GLY A 66 -12.92 4.34 2.33
CA GLY A 66 -13.96 4.93 1.49
C GLY A 66 -15.26 4.15 1.61
N ASP A 67 -16.38 4.85 1.39
CA ASP A 67 -17.70 4.23 1.37
C ASP A 67 -18.65 5.04 0.52
N GLY A 68 -19.75 4.41 0.08
CA GLY A 68 -20.87 5.08 -0.53
C GLY A 68 -21.79 5.70 0.53
N TYR A 69 -22.60 6.68 0.14
CA TYR A 69 -23.63 7.24 1.01
C TYR A 69 -24.95 7.47 0.25
N SER A 70 -26.03 7.73 1.00
CA SER A 70 -27.41 7.91 0.43
C SER A 70 -27.92 6.71 -0.38
N GLY A 71 -27.41 5.50 -0.12
CA GLY A 71 -27.82 4.28 -0.84
C GLY A 71 -27.00 3.95 -2.09
N ASP A 72 -26.07 4.82 -2.47
CA ASP A 72 -25.16 4.54 -3.58
C ASP A 72 -24.00 3.66 -3.11
N PRO A 73 -23.57 2.67 -3.91
CA PRO A 73 -22.39 1.86 -3.60
C PRO A 73 -21.11 2.65 -3.80
N TYR A 74 -20.04 2.27 -3.08
CA TYR A 74 -18.70 2.80 -3.31
C TYR A 74 -18.22 2.47 -4.73
N PRO A 75 -17.75 3.46 -5.52
CA PRO A 75 -17.32 3.21 -6.89
C PRO A 75 -16.06 2.32 -6.94
N PHE A 76 -16.16 1.17 -7.61
CA PHE A 76 -15.06 0.19 -7.72
C PHE A 76 -13.78 0.77 -8.33
N PHE A 77 -13.86 1.74 -9.25
CA PHE A 77 -12.70 2.41 -9.85
C PHE A 77 -11.97 3.37 -8.90
N LYS A 78 -12.50 3.57 -7.70
CA LYS A 78 -11.86 4.32 -6.60
C LYS A 78 -11.19 3.38 -5.59
N ASN A 79 -11.27 2.07 -5.78
CA ASN A 79 -10.67 1.09 -4.90
C ASN A 79 -9.17 1.36 -4.65
N TYR A 80 -8.74 1.03 -3.45
CA TYR A 80 -7.33 0.94 -3.10
C TYR A 80 -6.77 -0.40 -3.53
N TYR A 81 -5.47 -0.43 -3.78
CA TYR A 81 -4.73 -1.64 -4.07
C TYR A 81 -3.50 -1.72 -3.17
N VAL A 82 -3.13 -2.92 -2.75
CA VAL A 82 -1.97 -3.21 -1.91
C VAL A 82 -1.19 -4.37 -2.55
N GLY A 83 0.12 -4.38 -2.34
CA GLY A 83 1.09 -5.27 -2.96
C GLY A 83 2.10 -4.47 -3.79
N GLY A 84 3.33 -4.95 -3.86
CA GLY A 84 4.40 -4.31 -4.62
C GLY A 84 5.26 -3.34 -3.82
N ILE A 85 6.23 -2.74 -4.50
CA ILE A 85 7.29 -1.92 -3.90
C ILE A 85 6.77 -0.66 -3.17
N GLY A 86 5.58 -0.20 -3.51
CA GLY A 86 4.95 0.96 -2.87
C GLY A 86 4.13 0.63 -1.61
N SER A 87 4.02 -0.65 -1.22
CA SER A 87 3.20 -1.06 -0.07
C SER A 87 3.77 -2.30 0.63
N VAL A 88 3.48 -3.52 0.15
CA VAL A 88 4.00 -4.78 0.72
C VAL A 88 4.83 -5.47 -0.34
N ARG A 89 6.15 -5.39 -0.22
CA ARG A 89 7.11 -6.01 -1.15
C ARG A 89 7.06 -7.53 -1.05
N GLY A 90 7.45 -8.22 -2.13
CA GLY A 90 7.40 -9.67 -2.22
C GLY A 90 6.10 -10.21 -2.82
N PHE A 91 5.07 -9.38 -2.89
CA PHE A 91 3.82 -9.66 -3.59
C PHE A 91 3.73 -8.83 -4.88
N GLU A 92 3.04 -9.32 -5.89
CA GLU A 92 2.81 -8.59 -7.14
C GLU A 92 2.07 -7.27 -6.89
N THR A 93 2.38 -6.26 -7.68
CA THR A 93 1.79 -4.93 -7.51
C THR A 93 0.26 -4.98 -7.62
N GLY A 94 -0.42 -4.48 -6.56
CA GLY A 94 -1.87 -4.38 -6.51
C GLY A 94 -2.59 -5.72 -6.41
N SER A 95 -1.91 -6.81 -6.06
CA SER A 95 -2.48 -8.16 -6.10
C SER A 95 -3.07 -8.66 -4.80
N LEU A 96 -2.86 -7.96 -3.69
CA LEU A 96 -3.40 -8.36 -2.38
C LEU A 96 -4.85 -7.95 -2.22
N GLY A 97 -5.61 -8.74 -1.46
CA GLY A 97 -7.00 -8.48 -1.10
C GLY A 97 -8.01 -9.28 -1.91
N PRO A 98 -9.27 -8.79 -1.99
CA PRO A 98 -10.36 -9.47 -2.67
C PRO A 98 -10.05 -9.75 -4.14
N ARG A 99 -10.50 -10.92 -4.61
CA ARG A 99 -10.39 -11.33 -6.00
C ARG A 99 -11.76 -11.66 -6.58
N ASP A 100 -11.91 -11.39 -7.84
CA ASP A 100 -13.10 -11.77 -8.59
C ASP A 100 -13.13 -13.29 -8.89
N VAL A 101 -14.19 -13.75 -9.53
CA VAL A 101 -14.38 -15.15 -9.93
C VAL A 101 -13.34 -15.63 -10.96
N ASP A 102 -12.75 -14.71 -11.72
CA ASP A 102 -11.69 -14.96 -12.70
C ASP A 102 -10.26 -14.75 -12.12
N ASP A 103 -10.13 -14.69 -10.80
CA ASP A 103 -8.87 -14.42 -10.08
C ASP A 103 -8.25 -13.03 -10.34
N SER A 104 -9.01 -12.06 -10.86
CA SER A 104 -8.57 -10.68 -11.02
C SER A 104 -8.61 -9.94 -9.67
N PRO A 105 -7.59 -9.14 -9.31
CA PRO A 105 -7.62 -8.33 -8.10
C PRO A 105 -8.71 -7.25 -8.17
N LEU A 106 -9.61 -7.23 -7.21
CA LEU A 106 -10.66 -6.22 -7.10
C LEU A 106 -10.21 -4.98 -6.35
N GLY A 107 -9.14 -5.08 -5.54
CA GLY A 107 -8.81 -4.06 -4.57
C GLY A 107 -9.91 -3.94 -3.51
N GLY A 108 -10.03 -2.77 -2.87
CA GLY A 108 -11.04 -2.56 -1.85
C GLY A 108 -11.19 -1.11 -1.43
N ASN A 109 -12.20 -0.86 -0.62
CA ASN A 109 -12.51 0.47 -0.11
C ASN A 109 -11.81 0.79 1.22
N ARG A 110 -11.11 -0.21 1.81
CA ARG A 110 -10.35 -0.07 3.06
C ARG A 110 -8.95 -0.64 2.86
N ARG A 111 -7.92 0.14 3.21
CA ARG A 111 -6.54 -0.35 3.15
C ARG A 111 -5.75 0.04 4.38
N LEU A 112 -4.78 -0.79 4.69
CA LEU A 112 -3.79 -0.56 5.72
C LEU A 112 -2.46 -1.13 5.24
N ASN A 113 -1.40 -0.33 5.25
CA ASN A 113 -0.06 -0.82 5.01
C ASN A 113 0.97 -0.05 5.82
N PHE A 114 2.01 -0.74 6.26
CA PHE A 114 3.17 -0.17 6.95
C PHE A 114 4.45 -0.79 6.43
N SER A 115 5.51 -0.02 6.55
CA SER A 115 6.87 -0.46 6.29
C SER A 115 7.81 0.11 7.35
N LEU A 116 8.67 -0.73 7.89
CA LEU A 116 9.79 -0.35 8.73
C LEU A 116 11.08 -0.67 7.97
N GLU A 117 11.89 0.36 7.69
CA GLU A 117 13.09 0.25 6.88
C GLU A 117 14.30 0.78 7.65
N ALA A 118 15.40 0.07 7.61
CA ALA A 118 16.69 0.54 8.12
C ALA A 118 17.65 0.77 6.96
N TYR A 119 18.11 2.01 6.83
CA TYR A 119 19.03 2.45 5.77
C TYR A 119 20.44 2.59 6.30
N VAL A 120 21.41 2.01 5.59
CA VAL A 120 22.84 2.08 5.88
C VAL A 120 23.57 2.59 4.63
N PRO A 121 24.31 3.71 4.69
CA PRO A 121 25.11 4.16 3.55
C PRO A 121 26.22 3.17 3.24
N ILE A 122 26.47 2.95 1.94
CA ILE A 122 27.53 2.07 1.47
C ILE A 122 28.85 2.86 1.47
N PRO A 123 29.91 2.37 2.12
CA PRO A 123 31.20 3.05 2.16
C PRO A 123 31.74 3.37 0.77
N GLY A 124 32.19 4.60 0.57
CA GLY A 124 32.67 5.09 -0.74
C GLY A 124 31.57 5.67 -1.66
N ALA A 125 30.29 5.42 -1.36
CA ALA A 125 29.14 5.94 -2.10
C ALA A 125 28.05 6.50 -1.17
N ASP A 126 28.40 6.93 0.01
CA ASP A 126 27.54 7.33 1.13
C ASP A 126 26.45 8.35 0.77
N ARG A 127 26.74 9.22 -0.22
CA ARG A 127 25.82 10.28 -0.64
C ARG A 127 24.77 9.80 -1.64
N THR A 128 25.00 8.73 -2.34
CA THR A 128 24.17 8.28 -3.46
C THR A 128 23.60 6.90 -3.31
N LEU A 129 24.28 6.02 -2.55
CA LEU A 129 23.94 4.61 -2.47
C LEU A 129 23.77 4.17 -1.02
N ARG A 130 22.64 3.54 -0.72
CA ARG A 130 22.32 2.99 0.61
C ARG A 130 21.82 1.57 0.48
N ALA A 131 22.35 0.68 1.31
CA ALA A 131 21.73 -0.61 1.57
C ALA A 131 20.51 -0.40 2.50
N LEU A 132 19.51 -1.23 2.35
CA LEU A 132 18.35 -1.23 3.24
C LEU A 132 17.91 -2.65 3.58
N THR A 133 17.36 -2.81 4.77
CA THR A 133 16.55 -3.95 5.16
C THR A 133 15.18 -3.47 5.59
N PHE A 134 14.17 -4.31 5.46
CA PHE A 134 12.80 -3.88 5.74
C PHE A 134 11.90 -5.01 6.21
N VAL A 135 10.85 -4.60 6.88
CA VAL A 135 9.66 -5.41 7.18
C VAL A 135 8.44 -4.63 6.72
N ASP A 136 7.62 -5.25 5.88
CA ASP A 136 6.37 -4.68 5.40
C ASP A 136 5.19 -5.47 5.93
N ALA A 137 4.07 -4.77 6.16
CA ALA A 137 2.78 -5.37 6.48
C ALA A 137 1.66 -4.59 5.79
N GLY A 138 0.64 -5.29 5.30
CA GLY A 138 -0.51 -4.60 4.73
C GLY A 138 -1.54 -5.53 4.14
N GLN A 139 -2.73 -4.97 3.92
CA GLN A 139 -3.87 -5.63 3.30
C GLN A 139 -4.86 -4.58 2.79
N VAL A 140 -5.74 -5.00 1.90
CA VAL A 140 -6.91 -4.26 1.44
C VAL A 140 -8.15 -5.12 1.59
N TRP A 141 -9.25 -4.51 2.02
CA TRP A 141 -10.54 -5.17 2.23
C TRP A 141 -11.62 -4.42 1.44
N GLY A 142 -12.64 -5.15 0.99
CA GLY A 142 -13.75 -4.59 0.24
C GLY A 142 -14.73 -5.66 -0.20
N LEU A 143 -15.43 -5.42 -1.28
CA LEU A 143 -16.37 -6.38 -1.85
C LEU A 143 -15.62 -7.58 -2.45
N ALA A 144 -16.09 -8.77 -2.11
CA ALA A 144 -15.62 -10.03 -2.67
C ALA A 144 -16.80 -10.90 -3.10
N PRO A 145 -16.63 -11.82 -4.07
CA PRO A 145 -17.66 -12.80 -4.38
C PRO A 145 -17.99 -13.66 -3.16
N ALA A 146 -19.26 -13.72 -2.81
CA ALA A 146 -19.76 -14.56 -1.72
C ALA A 146 -19.51 -16.04 -2.00
N ARG A 147 -19.19 -16.81 -0.97
CA ARG A 147 -18.98 -18.25 -1.05
C ARG A 147 -19.95 -19.00 -0.13
N ASP A 148 -20.43 -20.15 -0.61
CA ASP A 148 -21.23 -21.06 0.19
C ASP A 148 -20.37 -21.84 1.22
N GLU A 149 -21.00 -22.66 2.04
CA GLU A 149 -20.32 -23.50 3.05
C GLU A 149 -19.31 -24.49 2.45
N ASN A 150 -19.43 -24.80 1.15
CA ASN A 150 -18.53 -25.69 0.41
C ASN A 150 -17.41 -24.92 -0.31
N GLY A 151 -17.37 -23.58 -0.18
CA GLY A 151 -16.39 -22.71 -0.83
C GLY A 151 -16.67 -22.34 -2.28
N ASN A 152 -17.83 -22.74 -2.85
CA ASN A 152 -18.22 -22.37 -4.20
C ASN A 152 -18.78 -20.95 -4.24
N PHE A 153 -18.65 -20.29 -5.40
CA PHE A 153 -19.24 -18.97 -5.57
C PHE A 153 -20.76 -18.99 -5.56
N VAL A 154 -21.37 -18.10 -4.81
CA VAL A 154 -22.83 -17.91 -4.79
C VAL A 154 -23.25 -17.18 -6.06
N ILE A 155 -24.10 -17.81 -6.86
CA ILE A 155 -24.64 -17.25 -8.09
C ILE A 155 -26.14 -17.00 -7.92
N ALA A 156 -26.58 -15.77 -8.13
CA ALA A 156 -27.99 -15.39 -8.16
C ALA A 156 -28.33 -14.76 -9.54
N ASN A 157 -29.38 -15.25 -10.17
CA ASN A 157 -29.81 -14.81 -11.51
C ASN A 157 -28.69 -14.84 -12.57
N GLY A 158 -27.81 -15.85 -12.49
CA GLY A 158 -26.68 -16.02 -13.43
C GLY A 158 -25.49 -15.06 -13.20
N ARG A 159 -25.44 -14.36 -12.06
CA ARG A 159 -24.35 -13.43 -11.71
C ARG A 159 -23.79 -13.75 -10.32
N PRO A 160 -22.48 -13.54 -10.10
CA PRO A 160 -21.90 -13.64 -8.78
C PRO A 160 -22.54 -12.65 -7.80
N VAL A 161 -22.79 -13.09 -6.59
CA VAL A 161 -23.20 -12.24 -5.47
C VAL A 161 -21.93 -11.74 -4.80
N TYR A 162 -21.88 -10.45 -4.50
CA TYR A 162 -20.75 -9.83 -3.78
C TYR A 162 -21.18 -9.44 -2.38
N GLU A 163 -20.29 -9.66 -1.43
CA GLU A 163 -20.47 -9.26 -0.03
C GLU A 163 -19.29 -8.45 0.47
N ASP A 164 -19.53 -7.55 1.42
CA ASP A 164 -18.45 -6.75 2.01
C ASP A 164 -17.67 -7.59 3.03
N GLN A 165 -16.38 -7.74 2.77
CA GLN A 165 -15.49 -8.46 3.67
C GLN A 165 -15.35 -7.71 5.00
N ARG A 166 -15.36 -8.44 6.11
CA ARG A 166 -15.01 -7.88 7.40
C ARG A 166 -13.54 -7.48 7.42
N THR A 167 -13.24 -6.30 7.97
CA THR A 167 -11.85 -5.90 8.21
C THR A 167 -11.27 -6.73 9.35
N ASP A 168 -10.31 -7.58 9.03
CA ASP A 168 -9.59 -8.39 10.00
C ASP A 168 -8.09 -8.13 9.91
N LEU A 169 -7.47 -7.76 11.01
CA LEU A 169 -6.02 -7.54 11.07
C LEU A 169 -5.23 -8.87 11.00
N GLY A 170 -5.89 -10.00 11.21
CA GLY A 170 -5.31 -11.33 11.00
C GLY A 170 -5.01 -11.63 9.54
N ASP A 171 -5.70 -10.95 8.60
CA ASP A 171 -5.49 -11.11 7.15
C ASP A 171 -4.27 -10.35 6.64
N LEU A 172 -3.59 -9.54 7.47
CA LEU A 172 -2.41 -8.79 7.04
C LEU A 172 -1.34 -9.72 6.45
N ARG A 173 -0.84 -9.35 5.29
CA ARG A 173 0.32 -9.99 4.68
C ARG A 173 1.58 -9.32 5.18
N TYR A 174 2.59 -10.14 5.45
CA TYR A 174 3.89 -9.69 5.95
C TYR A 174 5.00 -10.12 5.00
N SER A 175 5.99 -9.28 4.86
CA SER A 175 7.22 -9.62 4.17
C SER A 175 8.44 -9.02 4.84
N VAL A 176 9.59 -9.63 4.61
CA VAL A 176 10.89 -9.16 5.05
C VAL A 176 11.84 -9.18 3.87
N GLY A 177 12.78 -8.25 3.84
CA GLY A 177 13.71 -8.23 2.73
C GLY A 177 14.87 -7.27 2.88
N ILE A 178 15.66 -7.24 1.81
CA ILE A 178 16.80 -6.36 1.66
C ILE A 178 16.69 -5.60 0.35
N GLY A 179 17.43 -4.51 0.23
CA GLY A 179 17.43 -3.74 -1.00
C GLY A 179 18.54 -2.72 -1.07
N VAL A 180 18.51 -1.96 -2.14
CA VAL A 180 19.43 -0.86 -2.40
C VAL A 180 18.63 0.34 -2.89
N ALA A 181 18.88 1.48 -2.28
CA ALA A 181 18.37 2.77 -2.69
C ALA A 181 19.53 3.58 -3.28
N TRP A 182 19.37 4.04 -4.52
CA TRP A 182 20.38 4.75 -5.27
C TRP A 182 19.85 6.05 -5.86
N ILE A 183 20.52 7.16 -5.58
CA ILE A 183 20.29 8.42 -6.30
C ILE A 183 21.13 8.39 -7.57
N SER A 184 20.52 7.89 -8.63
CA SER A 184 21.18 7.80 -9.93
C SER A 184 21.06 9.12 -10.70
N PRO A 185 21.89 9.34 -11.78
CA PRO A 185 21.72 10.49 -12.67
C PRO A 185 20.33 10.57 -13.34
N LEU A 186 19.61 9.47 -13.42
CA LEU A 186 18.27 9.37 -13.98
C LEU A 186 17.15 9.58 -12.93
N GLY A 187 17.54 9.82 -11.68
CA GLY A 187 16.63 9.97 -10.56
C GLY A 187 16.77 8.87 -9.49
N PRO A 188 15.94 8.93 -8.44
CA PRO A 188 15.96 7.91 -7.40
C PRO A 188 15.59 6.54 -7.95
N LEU A 189 16.35 5.52 -7.56
CA LEU A 189 16.13 4.13 -7.94
C LEU A 189 16.15 3.27 -6.69
N LYS A 190 15.17 2.38 -6.54
CA LYS A 190 15.07 1.43 -5.44
C LYS A 190 14.96 0.02 -6.01
N LEU A 191 15.83 -0.88 -5.57
CA LEU A 191 15.81 -2.30 -5.87
C LEU A 191 15.55 -3.05 -4.58
N SER A 192 14.70 -4.05 -4.59
CA SER A 192 14.41 -4.85 -3.41
C SER A 192 14.21 -6.32 -3.74
N TYR A 193 14.68 -7.17 -2.83
CA TYR A 193 14.36 -8.58 -2.78
C TYR A 193 13.65 -8.90 -1.48
N ALA A 194 12.42 -9.40 -1.58
CA ALA A 194 11.53 -9.63 -0.46
C ALA A 194 11.10 -11.09 -0.37
N TYR A 195 10.94 -11.56 0.86
CA TYR A 195 10.41 -12.87 1.17
C TYR A 195 9.07 -12.72 1.93
N PRO A 196 7.94 -13.17 1.34
CA PRO A 196 6.65 -13.22 2.01
C PRO A 196 6.66 -14.21 3.17
N LEU A 197 6.20 -13.78 4.35
CA LEU A 197 6.20 -14.61 5.57
C LEU A 197 4.93 -15.44 5.72
N ASN A 198 3.78 -14.88 5.35
CA ASN A 198 2.46 -15.50 5.48
C ASN A 198 1.65 -15.34 4.18
N ARG A 199 1.94 -16.15 3.19
CA ARG A 199 1.21 -16.16 1.92
C ARG A 199 0.03 -17.13 1.97
N GLU A 200 -1.04 -16.77 1.26
CA GLU A 200 -2.11 -17.69 0.89
C GLU A 200 -1.91 -18.26 -0.52
N SER A 201 -2.68 -19.29 -0.84
CA SER A 201 -2.56 -19.99 -2.14
C SER A 201 -2.85 -19.10 -3.34
N GLN A 202 -3.69 -18.09 -3.16
CA GLN A 202 -4.10 -17.12 -4.18
C GLN A 202 -3.15 -15.93 -4.33
N ASP A 203 -2.18 -15.76 -3.39
CA ASP A 203 -1.27 -14.62 -3.44
C ASP A 203 -0.26 -14.76 -4.58
N ARG A 204 -0.15 -13.73 -5.40
CA ARG A 204 0.81 -13.65 -6.49
C ARG A 204 2.13 -13.11 -5.96
N ILE A 205 3.19 -13.90 -6.11
CA ILE A 205 4.50 -13.60 -5.52
C ILE A 205 5.42 -12.96 -6.55
N GLN A 206 6.01 -11.81 -6.19
CA GLN A 206 7.04 -11.13 -6.96
C GLN A 206 8.17 -10.69 -6.02
N ARG A 207 9.16 -11.55 -5.83
CA ARG A 207 10.23 -11.32 -4.84
C ARG A 207 11.19 -10.21 -5.23
N PHE A 208 11.51 -10.08 -6.50
CA PHE A 208 12.38 -9.03 -7.00
C PHE A 208 11.55 -7.90 -7.57
N GLN A 209 11.79 -6.68 -7.08
CA GLN A 209 11.05 -5.49 -7.48
C GLN A 209 11.99 -4.31 -7.63
N PHE A 210 11.68 -3.43 -8.56
CA PHE A 210 12.41 -2.18 -8.76
C PHE A 210 11.46 -1.02 -8.99
N GLN A 211 11.91 0.17 -8.61
CA GLN A 211 11.20 1.44 -8.80
C GLN A 211 12.18 2.49 -9.30
N ILE A 212 11.75 3.29 -10.26
CA ILE A 212 12.49 4.42 -10.81
C ILE A 212 11.61 5.67 -10.64
N GLY A 213 12.21 6.78 -10.20
CA GLY A 213 11.49 8.02 -9.94
C GLY A 213 10.75 8.00 -8.59
N THR A 214 10.19 9.15 -8.20
CA THR A 214 9.54 9.45 -6.91
C THR A 214 10.37 9.08 -5.68
N GLY A 215 10.58 10.03 -4.77
CA GLY A 215 11.47 9.90 -3.60
C GLY A 215 11.15 8.68 -2.70
N PHE A 216 12.09 8.39 -1.85
CA PHE A 216 12.04 7.31 -0.86
C PHE A 216 11.05 7.61 0.25
#